data_6893d613d29666d4846fe50fb1f227a4
#
_entry.id   6893d613d29666d4846fe50fb1f227a4
#
_cell.length_a   1.000
_cell.length_b   1.000
_cell.length_c   1.000
_cell.angle_alpha   90.00
_cell.angle_beta   90.00
_cell.angle_gamma   90.00
#
_symmetry.space_group_name_H-M   'P 1'
#
loop_
_entity.id
_entity.type
_entity.pdbx_description
1 polymer ?
#
loop_
_entity_poly.entity_id
_entity_poly.type
_entity_poly.pdbx_seq_one_letter_code
_entity_poly.pdbx_strand_id
1 'polypeptide(L)'
;MKIFLDKSECLVLEHKDFKNFSIHPLWLRERINNKKFLDENNYQRLYEPSLLDTNIKFLKYCFEDNHLKVEFTDNAKGVFSLDSLLNDLCSNDIIPKKKPWKNEFINLPIYDFNSLNEHEHFSKLLSDFQELGFIIVKNTSIEEGTVLEFAELFGPVRTTNFGKLFDVVSKPKPIDLAYTSLGIKAHTDNPYRKPMPGIQILHCISNEANGGDSSLVDGYAVAEYLKKNEPDMFEILTTTNVLFKFIDKDVILENWGKLIELDHNDNYLQSRFSGRLDYVPYLEPSQ
;
A
#
# COMPACT_ATOMS: atom_id res chain seq x y z
N MET A 1 -19.16 12.91 -25.04
CA MET A 1 -19.50 11.78 -24.20
C MET A 1 -20.83 11.19 -24.65
N LYS A 2 -20.98 9.86 -24.70
CA LYS A 2 -22.26 9.17 -24.90
C LYS A 2 -22.67 8.52 -23.60
N ILE A 3 -23.97 8.56 -23.31
CA ILE A 3 -24.54 7.95 -22.10
C ILE A 3 -25.79 7.20 -22.51
N PHE A 4 -25.88 5.93 -22.11
CA PHE A 4 -27.03 5.07 -22.39
C PHE A 4 -27.12 3.93 -21.36
N LEU A 5 -28.27 3.28 -21.26
CA LEU A 5 -28.43 2.05 -20.47
C LEU A 5 -28.05 0.84 -21.30
N ASP A 6 -27.27 -0.06 -20.72
CA ASP A 6 -26.99 -1.36 -21.31
C ASP A 6 -28.12 -2.38 -21.05
N LYS A 7 -27.94 -3.62 -21.50
CA LYS A 7 -28.92 -4.72 -21.31
C LYS A 7 -29.10 -5.11 -19.85
N SER A 8 -28.15 -4.77 -18.98
CA SER A 8 -28.18 -5.03 -17.54
C SER A 8 -28.73 -3.82 -16.75
N GLU A 9 -29.30 -2.82 -17.45
CA GLU A 9 -29.81 -1.58 -16.87
C GLU A 9 -28.74 -0.75 -16.14
N CYS A 10 -27.45 -0.99 -16.42
CA CYS A 10 -26.34 -0.18 -15.96
C CYS A 10 -26.14 1.04 -16.88
N LEU A 11 -25.74 2.16 -16.32
CA LEU A 11 -25.46 3.38 -17.07
C LEU A 11 -24.05 3.33 -17.65
N VAL A 12 -23.96 3.29 -18.98
CA VAL A 12 -22.68 3.26 -19.68
C VAL A 12 -22.22 4.67 -20.01
N LEU A 13 -20.98 4.97 -19.62
CA LEU A 13 -20.28 6.20 -19.99
C LEU A 13 -19.24 5.86 -21.04
N GLU A 14 -19.38 6.38 -22.26
CA GLU A 14 -18.40 6.25 -23.34
C GLU A 14 -17.74 7.59 -23.65
N HIS A 15 -16.42 7.62 -23.65
CA HIS A 15 -15.63 8.78 -24.05
C HIS A 15 -14.33 8.34 -24.73
N LYS A 16 -13.84 9.17 -25.66
CA LYS A 16 -12.62 8.87 -26.43
C LYS A 16 -11.33 8.85 -25.59
N ASP A 17 -11.31 9.57 -24.46
CA ASP A 17 -10.11 9.83 -23.67
C ASP A 17 -9.99 8.92 -22.43
N PHE A 18 -11.02 8.08 -22.15
CA PHE A 18 -10.96 7.12 -21.05
C PHE A 18 -11.72 5.83 -21.40
N LYS A 19 -11.46 4.76 -20.64
CA LYS A 19 -12.16 3.48 -20.81
C LYS A 19 -13.66 3.64 -20.55
N ASN A 20 -14.47 2.83 -21.22
CA ASN A 20 -15.90 2.79 -20.96
C ASN A 20 -16.20 2.25 -19.56
N PHE A 21 -17.09 2.90 -18.86
CA PHE A 21 -17.54 2.47 -17.55
C PHE A 21 -19.00 2.05 -17.61
N SER A 22 -19.34 0.92 -16.99
CA SER A 22 -20.71 0.47 -16.79
C SER A 22 -21.04 0.63 -15.30
N ILE A 23 -21.97 1.53 -14.99
CA ILE A 23 -22.27 1.99 -13.63
C ILE A 23 -23.59 1.39 -13.18
N HIS A 24 -23.55 0.56 -12.14
CA HIS A 24 -24.75 0.00 -11.54
C HIS A 24 -25.55 1.08 -10.79
N PRO A 25 -26.91 1.10 -10.86
CA PRO A 25 -27.74 2.11 -10.20
C PRO A 25 -27.46 2.22 -8.71
N LEU A 26 -27.36 1.11 -7.99
CA LEU A 26 -27.08 1.09 -6.55
C LEU A 26 -25.73 1.74 -6.21
N TRP A 27 -24.68 1.46 -7.00
CA TRP A 27 -23.36 2.06 -6.81
C TRP A 27 -23.40 3.59 -6.89
N LEU A 28 -24.15 4.13 -7.87
CA LEU A 28 -24.27 5.58 -8.04
C LEU A 28 -25.22 6.19 -6.99
N ARG A 29 -26.28 5.47 -6.60
CA ARG A 29 -27.23 5.89 -5.57
C ARG A 29 -26.55 6.13 -4.22
N GLU A 30 -25.61 5.27 -3.85
CA GLU A 30 -24.83 5.40 -2.61
C GLU A 30 -23.93 6.64 -2.57
N ARG A 31 -23.60 7.20 -3.74
CA ARG A 31 -22.67 8.32 -3.91
C ARG A 31 -23.37 9.67 -4.05
N ILE A 32 -24.68 9.74 -3.82
CA ILE A 32 -25.37 11.02 -3.85
C ILE A 32 -24.83 11.90 -2.71
N ASN A 33 -24.15 12.97 -3.12
CA ASN A 33 -23.60 13.96 -2.20
C ASN A 33 -24.55 15.17 -2.08
N ASN A 34 -25.52 15.06 -1.19
CA ASN A 34 -26.35 16.19 -0.78
C ASN A 34 -26.77 16.03 0.69
N LYS A 35 -27.15 17.13 1.33
CA LYS A 35 -27.50 17.21 2.76
C LYS A 35 -28.66 16.31 3.21
N LYS A 36 -29.45 15.74 2.30
CA LYS A 36 -30.49 14.78 2.63
C LYS A 36 -29.91 13.39 2.94
N PHE A 37 -28.76 13.06 2.35
CA PHE A 37 -28.17 11.73 2.41
C PHE A 37 -26.78 11.71 3.04
N LEU A 38 -26.13 12.88 3.16
CA LEU A 38 -24.78 13.02 3.67
C LEU A 38 -24.71 14.20 4.65
N ASP A 39 -24.12 14.00 5.82
CA ASP A 39 -23.87 15.07 6.78
C ASP A 39 -22.81 16.03 6.23
N GLU A 40 -23.10 17.33 6.29
CA GLU A 40 -22.26 18.38 5.69
C GLU A 40 -20.94 18.62 6.47
N ASN A 41 -20.87 18.20 7.75
CA ASN A 41 -19.70 18.45 8.60
C ASN A 41 -18.72 17.27 8.62
N ASN A 42 -19.23 16.04 8.60
CA ASN A 42 -18.39 14.85 8.75
C ASN A 42 -18.45 13.91 7.56
N TYR A 43 -19.25 14.23 6.54
CA TYR A 43 -19.43 13.45 5.31
C TYR A 43 -19.87 12.01 5.53
N GLN A 44 -20.56 11.73 6.64
CA GLN A 44 -21.11 10.41 6.91
C GLN A 44 -22.53 10.29 6.34
N ARG A 45 -22.88 9.10 5.90
CA ARG A 45 -24.23 8.82 5.39
C ARG A 45 -25.27 8.94 6.50
N LEU A 46 -26.38 9.61 6.21
CA LEU A 46 -27.53 9.77 7.10
C LEU A 46 -28.55 8.63 6.97
N TYR A 47 -28.18 7.54 6.37
CA TYR A 47 -28.98 6.34 6.16
C TYR A 47 -28.10 5.09 6.14
N GLU A 48 -28.70 3.92 6.33
CA GLU A 48 -28.03 2.63 6.23
C GLU A 48 -28.09 2.12 4.79
N PRO A 49 -26.96 1.97 4.07
CA PRO A 49 -26.94 1.48 2.69
C PRO A 49 -27.56 0.10 2.51
N SER A 50 -27.48 -0.76 3.52
CA SER A 50 -28.08 -2.10 3.51
C SER A 50 -29.58 -2.12 3.43
N LEU A 51 -30.24 -0.99 3.67
CA LEU A 51 -31.69 -0.83 3.55
C LEU A 51 -32.15 -0.29 2.18
N LEU A 52 -31.21 0.02 1.29
CA LEU A 52 -31.55 0.39 -0.07
C LEU A 52 -32.10 -0.83 -0.83
N ASP A 53 -33.09 -0.58 -1.68
CA ASP A 53 -33.59 -1.61 -2.57
C ASP A 53 -32.50 -2.01 -3.58
N THR A 54 -32.13 -3.27 -3.57
CA THR A 54 -31.13 -3.82 -4.50
C THR A 54 -31.61 -3.82 -5.96
N ASN A 55 -32.93 -3.71 -6.20
CA ASN A 55 -33.53 -3.58 -7.52
C ASN A 55 -33.70 -2.12 -7.97
N ILE A 56 -33.06 -1.18 -7.31
CA ILE A 56 -33.10 0.23 -7.68
C ILE A 56 -32.64 0.43 -9.13
N LYS A 57 -33.32 1.29 -9.89
CA LYS A 57 -33.04 1.57 -11.29
C LYS A 57 -32.93 3.06 -11.55
N PHE A 58 -32.33 3.42 -12.66
CA PHE A 58 -32.39 4.78 -13.19
C PHE A 58 -33.78 5.06 -13.77
N LEU A 59 -34.47 6.05 -13.25
CA LEU A 59 -35.75 6.54 -13.77
C LEU A 59 -35.53 7.58 -14.87
N LYS A 60 -34.56 8.48 -14.65
CA LYS A 60 -34.11 9.49 -15.63
C LYS A 60 -32.62 9.74 -15.48
N TYR A 61 -31.97 10.06 -16.58
CA TYR A 61 -30.59 10.49 -16.61
C TYR A 61 -30.34 11.48 -17.75
N CYS A 62 -29.47 12.45 -17.55
CA CYS A 62 -28.94 13.32 -18.58
C CYS A 62 -27.54 13.80 -18.22
N PHE A 63 -26.80 14.19 -19.24
CA PHE A 63 -25.48 14.78 -19.06
C PHE A 63 -25.46 16.17 -19.67
N GLU A 64 -25.26 17.18 -18.85
CA GLU A 64 -25.24 18.59 -19.21
C GLU A 64 -24.18 19.31 -18.39
N ASP A 65 -23.49 20.26 -18.98
CA ASP A 65 -22.53 21.14 -18.29
C ASP A 65 -21.49 20.36 -17.46
N ASN A 66 -20.95 19.29 -18.02
CA ASN A 66 -19.98 18.41 -17.35
C ASN A 66 -20.53 17.70 -16.08
N HIS A 67 -21.85 17.58 -15.94
CA HIS A 67 -22.51 16.91 -14.83
C HIS A 67 -23.45 15.82 -15.32
N LEU A 68 -23.37 14.66 -14.65
CA LEU A 68 -24.37 13.60 -14.77
C LEU A 68 -25.48 13.87 -13.74
N LYS A 69 -26.69 14.10 -14.22
CA LYS A 69 -27.90 14.25 -13.41
C LYS A 69 -28.71 12.97 -13.52
N VAL A 70 -29.11 12.41 -12.40
CA VAL A 70 -29.88 11.15 -12.33
C VAL A 70 -31.04 11.25 -11.36
N GLU A 71 -32.10 10.51 -11.67
CA GLU A 71 -33.25 10.26 -10.78
C GLU A 71 -33.45 8.74 -10.70
N PHE A 72 -33.61 8.23 -9.48
CA PHE A 72 -33.75 6.80 -9.21
C PHE A 72 -35.19 6.42 -8.91
N THR A 73 -35.52 5.14 -8.96
CA THR A 73 -36.87 4.61 -8.68
C THR A 73 -37.36 4.86 -7.26
N ASP A 74 -36.45 5.12 -6.31
CA ASP A 74 -36.77 5.56 -4.93
C ASP A 74 -37.00 7.07 -4.82
N ASN A 75 -37.13 7.78 -5.94
CA ASN A 75 -37.27 9.25 -6.06
C ASN A 75 -36.05 10.05 -5.56
N ALA A 76 -34.90 9.40 -5.28
CA ALA A 76 -33.68 10.10 -4.99
C ALA A 76 -33.10 10.73 -6.28
N LYS A 77 -32.48 11.91 -6.13
CA LYS A 77 -31.87 12.66 -7.23
C LYS A 77 -30.41 12.92 -6.89
N GLY A 78 -29.52 12.65 -7.84
CA GLY A 78 -28.08 12.91 -7.75
C GLY A 78 -27.58 13.79 -8.88
N VAL A 79 -26.58 14.61 -8.56
CA VAL A 79 -25.82 15.39 -9.54
C VAL A 79 -24.35 15.10 -9.26
N PHE A 80 -23.64 14.63 -10.28
CA PHE A 80 -22.25 14.21 -10.18
C PHE A 80 -21.43 14.96 -11.21
N SER A 81 -20.37 15.66 -10.80
CA SER A 81 -19.41 16.19 -11.77
C SER A 81 -18.66 15.04 -12.44
N LEU A 82 -18.29 15.20 -13.70
CA LEU A 82 -17.53 14.18 -14.40
C LEU A 82 -16.20 13.88 -13.70
N ASP A 83 -15.51 14.91 -13.22
CA ASP A 83 -14.23 14.75 -12.53
C ASP A 83 -14.36 13.94 -11.25
N SER A 84 -15.36 14.23 -10.40
CA SER A 84 -15.61 13.44 -9.19
C SER A 84 -15.97 11.99 -9.53
N LEU A 85 -16.78 11.79 -10.56
CA LEU A 85 -17.19 10.46 -10.99
C LEU A 85 -16.01 9.65 -11.54
N LEU A 86 -15.15 10.26 -12.33
CA LEU A 86 -13.94 9.63 -12.85
C LEU A 86 -12.95 9.32 -11.73
N ASN A 87 -12.79 10.21 -10.76
CA ASN A 87 -11.95 9.95 -9.58
C ASN A 87 -12.42 8.69 -8.83
N ASP A 88 -13.73 8.53 -8.63
CA ASP A 88 -14.29 7.35 -7.97
C ASP A 88 -14.14 6.07 -8.82
N LEU A 89 -14.29 6.18 -10.14
CA LEU A 89 -14.20 5.05 -11.06
C LEU A 89 -12.76 4.63 -11.39
N CYS A 90 -11.81 5.57 -11.33
CA CYS A 90 -10.40 5.38 -11.66
C CYS A 90 -9.49 5.39 -10.42
N SER A 91 -10.03 5.35 -9.21
CA SER A 91 -9.26 5.47 -7.97
C SER A 91 -8.05 4.53 -7.86
N ASN A 92 -8.13 3.35 -8.48
CA ASN A 92 -7.01 2.40 -8.54
C ASN A 92 -5.93 2.79 -9.57
N ASP A 93 -6.21 3.69 -10.50
CA ASP A 93 -5.27 4.10 -11.55
C ASP A 93 -4.41 5.30 -11.12
N ILE A 94 -4.72 5.91 -9.96
CA ILE A 94 -4.00 7.07 -9.40
C ILE A 94 -2.71 6.63 -8.68
N ILE A 95 -2.66 5.39 -8.17
CA ILE A 95 -1.48 4.86 -7.49
C ILE A 95 -0.38 4.62 -8.53
N PRO A 96 0.81 5.22 -8.37
CA PRO A 96 1.93 4.99 -9.28
C PRO A 96 2.22 3.50 -9.44
N LYS A 97 2.43 3.06 -10.68
CA LYS A 97 2.79 1.67 -10.95
C LYS A 97 4.18 1.39 -10.41
N LYS A 98 4.34 0.27 -9.71
CA LYS A 98 5.63 -0.20 -9.24
C LYS A 98 6.59 -0.35 -10.41
N LYS A 99 7.83 0.12 -10.23
CA LYS A 99 8.88 0.12 -11.23
C LYS A 99 10.02 -0.79 -10.75
N PRO A 100 10.17 -1.98 -11.34
CA PRO A 100 11.22 -2.91 -10.92
C PRO A 100 12.60 -2.33 -11.22
N TRP A 101 13.54 -2.52 -10.29
CA TRP A 101 14.91 -2.06 -10.44
C TRP A 101 15.92 -3.16 -10.11
N LYS A 102 17.17 -2.96 -10.53
CA LYS A 102 18.31 -3.81 -10.30
C LYS A 102 19.51 -2.93 -9.88
N ASN A 103 20.68 -3.54 -9.72
CA ASN A 103 21.93 -2.87 -9.31
C ASN A 103 22.43 -1.76 -10.26
N GLU A 104 21.90 -1.67 -11.47
CA GLU A 104 22.23 -0.62 -12.46
C GLU A 104 21.38 0.66 -12.28
N PHE A 105 21.02 0.98 -11.06
CA PHE A 105 20.20 2.13 -10.75
C PHE A 105 21.00 3.43 -10.92
N ILE A 106 20.70 4.19 -11.99
CA ILE A 106 21.46 5.40 -12.35
C ILE A 106 21.05 6.61 -11.52
N ASN A 107 19.76 6.74 -11.17
CA ASN A 107 19.23 7.90 -10.45
C ASN A 107 18.59 7.46 -9.14
N LEU A 108 19.31 7.60 -8.03
CA LEU A 108 18.77 7.34 -6.70
C LEU A 108 17.71 8.39 -6.33
N PRO A 109 16.58 7.99 -5.68
CA PRO A 109 15.55 8.92 -5.21
C PRO A 109 16.02 9.64 -3.93
N ILE A 110 16.80 10.72 -4.11
CA ILE A 110 17.42 11.48 -3.02
C ILE A 110 16.68 12.79 -2.81
N TYR A 111 16.27 13.05 -1.57
CA TYR A 111 15.54 14.23 -1.14
C TYR A 111 16.27 14.99 -0.06
N ASP A 112 16.04 16.30 0.02
CA ASP A 112 16.54 17.15 1.09
C ASP A 112 15.46 17.29 2.18
N PHE A 113 15.78 16.93 3.42
CA PHE A 113 14.84 17.01 4.54
C PHE A 113 14.24 18.41 4.70
N ASN A 114 15.03 19.45 4.52
CA ASN A 114 14.59 20.84 4.68
C ASN A 114 13.54 21.28 3.65
N SER A 115 13.48 20.60 2.50
CA SER A 115 12.51 20.92 1.42
C SER A 115 11.19 20.16 1.55
N LEU A 116 11.07 19.19 2.47
CA LEU A 116 9.89 18.33 2.57
C LEU A 116 8.65 19.03 3.15
N ASN A 117 8.79 20.23 3.69
CA ASN A 117 7.67 21.07 4.09
C ASN A 117 6.88 21.62 2.88
N GLU A 118 7.48 21.60 1.69
CA GLU A 118 6.83 22.00 0.44
C GLU A 118 5.99 20.85 -0.11
N HIS A 119 4.70 21.08 -0.31
CA HIS A 119 3.74 20.07 -0.75
C HIS A 119 4.18 19.33 -2.03
N GLU A 120 4.76 20.04 -2.98
CA GLU A 120 5.23 19.46 -4.24
C GLU A 120 6.38 18.46 -4.02
N HIS A 121 7.36 18.83 -3.20
CA HIS A 121 8.51 17.96 -2.90
C HIS A 121 8.07 16.72 -2.11
N PHE A 122 7.18 16.87 -1.14
CA PHE A 122 6.65 15.73 -0.39
C PHE A 122 5.78 14.81 -1.24
N SER A 123 4.93 15.37 -2.11
CA SER A 123 4.13 14.58 -3.06
C SER A 123 5.00 13.78 -4.03
N LYS A 124 6.08 14.39 -4.53
CA LYS A 124 7.06 13.71 -5.38
C LYS A 124 7.76 12.58 -4.64
N LEU A 125 8.18 12.81 -3.40
CA LEU A 125 8.78 11.79 -2.54
C LEU A 125 7.84 10.60 -2.36
N LEU A 126 6.55 10.84 -2.06
CA LEU A 126 5.56 9.78 -1.91
C LEU A 126 5.35 8.98 -3.20
N SER A 127 5.32 9.67 -4.34
CA SER A 127 5.20 9.03 -5.66
C SER A 127 6.39 8.11 -5.94
N ASP A 128 7.62 8.61 -5.76
CA ASP A 128 8.84 7.83 -6.00
C ASP A 128 8.95 6.66 -5.01
N PHE A 129 8.54 6.87 -3.74
CA PHE A 129 8.50 5.80 -2.76
C PHE A 129 7.52 4.67 -3.15
N GLN A 130 6.35 5.02 -3.69
CA GLN A 130 5.39 4.02 -4.17
C GLN A 130 5.86 3.29 -5.42
N GLU A 131 6.56 3.99 -6.33
CA GLU A 131 7.13 3.37 -7.53
C GLU A 131 8.28 2.41 -7.22
N LEU A 132 9.22 2.84 -6.35
CA LEU A 132 10.51 2.21 -6.17
C LEU A 132 10.62 1.39 -4.88
N GLY A 133 9.77 1.64 -3.89
CA GLY A 133 9.78 0.97 -2.59
C GLY A 133 10.84 1.51 -1.62
N PHE A 134 11.65 2.50 -2.00
CA PHE A 134 12.62 3.15 -1.13
C PHE A 134 12.90 4.59 -1.55
N ILE A 135 13.39 5.38 -0.61
CA ILE A 135 13.91 6.74 -0.83
C ILE A 135 15.12 6.98 0.08
N ILE A 136 15.91 7.97 -0.25
CA ILE A 136 17.03 8.46 0.56
C ILE A 136 16.78 9.91 0.91
N VAL A 137 16.88 10.25 2.21
CA VAL A 137 16.72 11.62 2.67
C VAL A 137 18.05 12.10 3.24
N LYS A 138 18.51 13.26 2.79
CA LYS A 138 19.76 13.91 3.22
C LYS A 138 19.46 15.12 4.10
N ASN A 139 20.51 15.62 4.74
CA ASN A 139 20.47 16.83 5.57
C ASN A 139 19.50 16.75 6.75
N THR A 140 19.26 15.52 7.24
CA THR A 140 18.57 15.31 8.53
C THR A 140 19.51 15.68 9.68
N SER A 141 18.96 16.24 10.77
CA SER A 141 19.72 16.41 12.01
C SER A 141 20.21 15.07 12.53
N ILE A 142 21.39 15.04 13.11
CA ILE A 142 21.95 13.84 13.77
C ILE A 142 21.48 13.69 15.22
N GLU A 143 20.58 14.53 15.69
CA GLU A 143 19.99 14.44 17.02
C GLU A 143 19.11 13.20 17.16
N GLU A 144 19.17 12.58 18.33
CA GLU A 144 18.30 11.46 18.66
C GLU A 144 16.83 11.88 18.57
N GLY A 145 16.00 11.05 17.94
CA GLY A 145 14.57 11.32 17.78
C GLY A 145 14.17 12.03 16.49
N THR A 146 15.08 12.66 15.74
CA THR A 146 14.76 13.29 14.43
C THR A 146 14.08 12.31 13.47
N VAL A 147 14.40 11.04 13.53
CA VAL A 147 13.75 9.99 12.72
C VAL A 147 12.25 9.88 13.03
N LEU A 148 11.82 10.17 14.26
CA LEU A 148 10.39 10.15 14.62
C LEU A 148 9.65 11.33 14.00
N GLU A 149 10.26 12.51 13.96
CA GLU A 149 9.69 13.69 13.29
C GLU A 149 9.45 13.40 11.81
N PHE A 150 10.43 12.78 11.14
CA PHE A 150 10.27 12.36 9.76
C PHE A 150 9.19 11.27 9.60
N ALA A 151 9.15 10.30 10.49
CA ALA A 151 8.16 9.22 10.45
C ALA A 151 6.72 9.75 10.63
N GLU A 152 6.52 10.76 11.46
CA GLU A 152 5.21 11.38 11.73
C GLU A 152 4.63 12.11 10.51
N LEU A 153 5.46 12.48 9.52
CA LEU A 153 4.96 12.99 8.22
C LEU A 153 4.12 11.96 7.46
N PHE A 154 4.37 10.67 7.68
CA PHE A 154 3.62 9.57 7.05
C PHE A 154 2.43 9.10 7.90
N GLY A 155 2.44 9.39 9.21
CA GLY A 155 1.40 8.99 10.14
C GLY A 155 1.95 8.51 11.49
N PRO A 156 1.10 7.95 12.36
CA PRO A 156 1.50 7.57 13.72
C PRO A 156 2.51 6.42 13.70
N VAL A 157 3.59 6.60 14.46
CA VAL A 157 4.63 5.58 14.60
C VAL A 157 4.13 4.40 15.41
N ARG A 158 4.24 3.20 14.85
CA ARG A 158 3.82 1.96 15.49
C ARG A 158 4.82 1.53 16.55
N THR A 159 4.34 1.32 17.78
CA THR A 159 5.15 0.75 18.86
C THR A 159 5.29 -0.78 18.65
N THR A 160 6.51 -1.29 18.79
CA THR A 160 6.84 -2.70 18.72
C THR A 160 7.36 -3.22 20.06
N ASN A 161 7.75 -4.50 20.15
CA ASN A 161 8.48 -5.05 21.30
C ASN A 161 9.87 -4.40 21.50
N PHE A 162 10.39 -3.69 20.50
CA PHE A 162 11.62 -2.90 20.59
C PHE A 162 11.34 -1.42 20.91
N GLY A 163 10.09 -1.01 21.10
CA GLY A 163 9.67 0.38 21.26
C GLY A 163 9.25 1.04 19.93
N LYS A 164 9.14 2.36 19.95
CA LYS A 164 8.93 3.21 18.76
C LYS A 164 10.24 3.45 18.01
N LEU A 165 11.32 3.58 18.76
CA LEU A 165 12.67 3.85 18.31
C LEU A 165 13.61 2.86 18.99
N PHE A 166 14.61 2.38 18.29
CA PHE A 166 15.67 1.54 18.83
C PHE A 166 16.98 1.76 18.07
N ASP A 167 18.08 1.67 18.80
CA ASP A 167 19.41 1.86 18.24
C ASP A 167 19.95 0.55 17.63
N VAL A 168 20.52 0.64 16.44
CA VAL A 168 21.24 -0.46 15.81
C VAL A 168 22.72 -0.33 16.18
N VAL A 169 23.12 -0.93 17.30
CA VAL A 169 24.48 -0.92 17.83
C VAL A 169 24.89 -2.30 18.33
N SER A 170 26.18 -2.62 18.28
CA SER A 170 26.69 -3.87 18.86
C SER A 170 26.55 -3.87 20.38
N LYS A 171 25.92 -4.90 20.94
CA LYS A 171 25.65 -5.02 22.39
C LYS A 171 26.32 -6.28 22.97
N PRO A 172 26.82 -6.24 24.23
CA PRO A 172 27.17 -7.45 24.96
C PRO A 172 25.89 -8.30 25.19
N LYS A 173 25.95 -9.59 24.89
CA LYS A 173 24.81 -10.52 25.03
C LYS A 173 23.58 -10.07 24.22
N PRO A 174 23.70 -9.98 22.91
CA PRO A 174 22.62 -9.51 22.04
C PRO A 174 21.44 -10.51 22.03
N ILE A 175 20.22 -9.96 21.99
CA ILE A 175 18.97 -10.74 21.85
C ILE A 175 18.54 -10.86 20.39
N ASP A 176 19.16 -10.09 19.50
CA ASP A 176 18.95 -10.13 18.05
C ASP A 176 20.29 -9.98 17.32
N LEU A 177 20.42 -10.58 16.14
CA LEU A 177 21.63 -10.45 15.31
C LEU A 177 21.90 -9.01 14.85
N ALA A 178 20.87 -8.16 14.80
CA ALA A 178 21.03 -6.73 14.51
C ALA A 178 21.89 -5.99 15.57
N TYR A 179 22.05 -6.56 16.75
CA TYR A 179 22.92 -6.04 17.82
C TYR A 179 24.31 -6.67 17.84
N THR A 180 24.71 -7.29 16.74
CA THR A 180 26.03 -7.91 16.57
C THR A 180 26.81 -7.27 15.44
N SER A 181 28.10 -7.59 15.32
CA SER A 181 28.93 -7.22 14.16
C SER A 181 28.80 -8.16 12.97
N LEU A 182 27.89 -9.15 13.04
CA LEU A 182 27.69 -10.10 11.96
C LEU A 182 26.87 -9.49 10.83
N GLY A 183 27.27 -9.76 9.59
CA GLY A 183 26.49 -9.37 8.41
C GLY A 183 25.17 -10.10 8.35
N ILE A 184 24.09 -9.38 8.13
CA ILE A 184 22.74 -9.91 7.98
C ILE A 184 22.37 -9.90 6.50
N LYS A 185 21.88 -11.03 6.00
CA LYS A 185 21.40 -11.12 4.62
C LYS A 185 20.13 -10.31 4.42
N ALA A 186 19.79 -10.04 3.15
CA ALA A 186 18.53 -9.35 2.80
C ALA A 186 17.34 -10.02 3.48
N HIS A 187 16.49 -9.22 4.11
CA HIS A 187 15.31 -9.67 4.87
C HIS A 187 14.29 -8.54 4.97
N THR A 188 13.08 -8.88 5.36
CA THR A 188 12.07 -7.93 5.83
C THR A 188 12.01 -7.98 7.34
N ASP A 189 11.86 -6.83 7.99
CA ASP A 189 11.80 -6.77 9.44
C ASP A 189 10.45 -7.20 10.00
N ASN A 190 10.49 -7.82 11.18
CA ASN A 190 9.33 -8.25 11.96
C ASN A 190 8.30 -9.07 11.16
N PRO A 191 8.69 -10.10 10.39
CA PRO A 191 7.78 -10.89 9.56
C PRO A 191 6.77 -11.70 10.39
N TYR A 192 7.03 -11.88 11.68
CA TYR A 192 6.17 -12.53 12.67
C TYR A 192 5.00 -11.63 13.16
N ARG A 193 4.87 -10.39 12.64
CA ARG A 193 3.77 -9.49 13.02
C ARG A 193 2.63 -9.52 12.01
N LYS A 194 1.43 -9.20 12.49
CA LYS A 194 0.24 -8.99 11.65
C LYS A 194 -0.47 -7.71 12.07
N PRO A 195 -0.62 -6.73 11.19
CA PRO A 195 0.06 -6.61 9.89
C PRO A 195 1.57 -6.46 10.05
N MET A 196 2.34 -6.76 9.01
CA MET A 196 3.76 -6.44 8.95
C MET A 196 3.97 -4.93 9.03
N PRO A 197 5.16 -4.45 9.47
CA PRO A 197 5.53 -3.05 9.29
C PRO A 197 5.49 -2.67 7.81
N GLY A 198 4.80 -1.56 7.48
CA GLY A 198 4.68 -1.09 6.10
C GLY A 198 5.91 -0.31 5.65
N ILE A 199 6.48 0.51 6.54
CA ILE A 199 7.63 1.36 6.28
C ILE A 199 8.63 1.17 7.41
N GLN A 200 9.90 1.06 7.04
CA GLN A 200 11.04 1.09 7.94
C GLN A 200 11.90 2.31 7.62
N ILE A 201 12.36 3.01 8.64
CA ILE A 201 13.25 4.16 8.51
C ILE A 201 14.53 3.87 9.25
N LEU A 202 15.66 3.98 8.57
CA LEU A 202 17.00 3.88 9.14
C LEU A 202 17.64 5.27 9.12
N HIS A 203 18.00 5.78 10.29
CA HIS A 203 18.65 7.07 10.45
C HIS A 203 20.11 6.87 10.84
N CYS A 204 21.03 7.35 10.02
CA CYS A 204 22.46 7.29 10.31
C CYS A 204 22.87 8.50 11.15
N ILE A 205 23.12 8.29 12.44
CA ILE A 205 23.62 9.31 13.37
C ILE A 205 25.14 9.41 13.30
N SER A 206 25.85 8.26 13.23
CA SER A 206 27.30 8.18 13.09
C SER A 206 27.69 7.02 12.21
N ASN A 207 28.70 7.22 11.37
CA ASN A 207 29.28 6.19 10.51
C ASN A 207 30.82 6.35 10.49
N GLU A 208 31.48 5.86 11.54
CA GLU A 208 32.94 5.94 11.72
C GLU A 208 33.65 4.63 11.40
N ALA A 209 32.87 3.55 11.20
CA ALA A 209 33.44 2.24 10.91
C ALA A 209 33.74 2.05 9.42
N ASN A 210 34.73 1.24 9.11
CA ASN A 210 34.92 0.72 7.75
C ASN A 210 33.99 -0.48 7.53
N GLY A 211 33.14 -0.42 6.52
CA GLY A 211 32.11 -1.43 6.24
C GLY A 211 30.77 -1.09 6.91
N GLY A 212 29.89 -2.07 7.05
CA GLY A 212 28.53 -1.88 7.57
C GLY A 212 27.57 -1.30 6.54
N ASP A 213 27.88 -1.43 5.25
CA ASP A 213 27.02 -0.98 4.17
C ASP A 213 25.67 -1.69 4.19
N SER A 214 24.60 -0.94 3.96
CA SER A 214 23.25 -1.48 3.76
C SER A 214 23.00 -1.76 2.29
N SER A 215 22.54 -2.97 1.99
CA SER A 215 22.10 -3.35 0.64
C SER A 215 20.60 -3.46 0.60
N LEU A 216 19.99 -3.04 -0.52
CA LEU A 216 18.57 -3.18 -0.78
C LEU A 216 18.35 -4.20 -1.91
N VAL A 217 17.27 -4.97 -1.80
CA VAL A 217 16.80 -5.89 -2.83
C VAL A 217 15.35 -5.54 -3.14
N ASP A 218 15.05 -5.34 -4.43
CA ASP A 218 13.68 -5.09 -4.86
C ASP A 218 12.87 -6.39 -4.87
N GLY A 219 12.04 -6.58 -3.84
CA GLY A 219 11.16 -7.73 -3.72
C GLY A 219 10.13 -7.82 -4.85
N TYR A 220 9.69 -6.69 -5.41
CA TYR A 220 8.81 -6.66 -6.57
C TYR A 220 9.51 -7.19 -7.82
N ALA A 221 10.73 -6.75 -8.09
CA ALA A 221 11.52 -7.24 -9.23
C ALA A 221 11.80 -8.75 -9.11
N VAL A 222 12.04 -9.25 -7.88
CA VAL A 222 12.21 -10.69 -7.62
C VAL A 222 10.90 -11.44 -7.93
N ALA A 223 9.76 -10.95 -7.45
CA ALA A 223 8.45 -11.57 -7.70
C ALA A 223 8.13 -11.62 -9.21
N GLU A 224 8.35 -10.53 -9.94
CA GLU A 224 8.15 -10.47 -11.39
C GLU A 224 9.09 -11.43 -12.14
N TYR A 225 10.34 -11.53 -11.71
CA TYR A 225 11.29 -12.49 -12.28
C TYR A 225 10.80 -13.93 -12.10
N LEU A 226 10.39 -14.31 -10.89
CA LEU A 226 9.88 -15.65 -10.58
C LEU A 226 8.61 -15.94 -11.36
N LYS A 227 7.66 -15.02 -11.38
CA LYS A 227 6.40 -15.17 -12.13
C LYS A 227 6.65 -15.48 -13.59
N LYS A 228 7.67 -14.86 -14.19
CA LYS A 228 8.00 -15.02 -15.60
C LYS A 228 8.85 -16.26 -15.92
N ASN A 229 9.85 -16.55 -15.07
CA ASN A 229 10.91 -17.51 -15.42
C ASN A 229 10.80 -18.82 -14.62
N GLU A 230 10.15 -18.79 -13.44
CA GLU A 230 10.03 -19.90 -12.50
C GLU A 230 8.60 -19.97 -11.94
N PRO A 231 7.57 -20.17 -12.79
CA PRO A 231 6.16 -20.05 -12.40
C PRO A 231 5.76 -21.03 -11.28
N ASP A 232 6.30 -22.25 -11.28
CA ASP A 232 6.01 -23.25 -10.24
C ASP A 232 6.53 -22.76 -8.86
N MET A 233 7.73 -22.17 -8.82
CA MET A 233 8.25 -21.56 -7.60
C MET A 233 7.42 -20.35 -7.17
N PHE A 234 7.01 -19.52 -8.11
CA PHE A 234 6.15 -18.38 -7.83
C PHE A 234 4.83 -18.82 -7.21
N GLU A 235 4.20 -19.86 -7.74
CA GLU A 235 2.97 -20.43 -7.20
C GLU A 235 3.16 -20.92 -5.76
N ILE A 236 4.22 -21.68 -5.48
CA ILE A 236 4.53 -22.16 -4.12
C ILE A 236 4.69 -20.98 -3.16
N LEU A 237 5.46 -19.95 -3.53
CA LEU A 237 5.75 -18.80 -2.68
C LEU A 237 4.54 -17.89 -2.44
N THR A 238 3.54 -17.93 -3.33
CA THR A 238 2.30 -17.15 -3.22
C THR A 238 1.14 -17.95 -2.59
N THR A 239 1.24 -19.28 -2.47
CA THR A 239 0.17 -20.12 -1.93
C THR A 239 0.50 -20.77 -0.60
N THR A 240 1.78 -21.11 -0.34
CA THR A 240 2.22 -21.82 0.86
C THR A 240 2.44 -20.86 2.02
N ASN A 241 1.83 -21.17 3.17
CA ASN A 241 2.08 -20.43 4.41
C ASN A 241 3.34 -20.95 5.10
N VAL A 242 4.20 -20.03 5.51
CA VAL A 242 5.42 -20.24 6.28
C VAL A 242 5.22 -19.69 7.69
N LEU A 243 5.74 -20.37 8.71
CA LEU A 243 5.76 -19.86 10.06
C LEU A 243 6.92 -18.90 10.25
N PHE A 244 6.63 -17.68 10.66
CA PHE A 244 7.62 -16.71 11.14
C PHE A 244 7.55 -16.61 12.64
N LYS A 245 8.70 -16.79 13.31
CA LYS A 245 8.74 -16.86 14.77
C LYS A 245 9.92 -16.10 15.33
N PHE A 246 9.65 -15.30 16.35
CA PHE A 246 10.63 -14.60 17.18
C PHE A 246 10.43 -15.01 18.63
N ILE A 247 11.52 -15.33 19.30
CA ILE A 247 11.53 -15.73 20.71
C ILE A 247 12.49 -14.82 21.48
N ASP A 248 11.99 -14.18 22.50
CA ASP A 248 12.77 -13.50 23.54
C ASP A 248 12.39 -14.08 24.91
N LYS A 249 13.08 -13.66 25.98
CA LYS A 249 12.93 -14.21 27.33
C LYS A 249 11.48 -14.34 27.80
N ASP A 250 10.68 -13.30 27.53
CA ASP A 250 9.32 -13.17 28.05
C ASP A 250 8.25 -13.13 26.95
N VAL A 251 8.67 -13.26 25.68
CA VAL A 251 7.76 -13.08 24.54
C VAL A 251 8.04 -14.09 23.44
N ILE A 252 6.98 -14.74 22.97
CA ILE A 252 6.96 -15.50 21.73
C ILE A 252 6.00 -14.80 20.79
N LEU A 253 6.52 -14.33 19.65
CA LEU A 253 5.73 -13.73 18.58
C LEU A 253 5.79 -14.64 17.35
N GLU A 254 4.63 -15.04 16.87
CA GLU A 254 4.55 -15.91 15.71
C GLU A 254 3.38 -15.53 14.80
N ASN A 255 3.58 -15.73 13.53
CA ASN A 255 2.55 -15.50 12.51
C ASN A 255 2.82 -16.38 11.29
N TRP A 256 1.74 -16.89 10.72
CA TRP A 256 1.78 -17.60 9.45
C TRP A 256 1.50 -16.64 8.29
N GLY A 257 2.25 -16.77 7.21
CA GLY A 257 2.04 -15.95 6.02
C GLY A 257 2.82 -16.47 4.84
N LYS A 258 2.51 -15.95 3.68
CA LYS A 258 3.18 -16.28 2.42
C LYS A 258 4.45 -15.47 2.26
N LEU A 259 5.42 -16.00 1.53
CA LEU A 259 6.67 -15.26 1.22
C LEU A 259 6.42 -14.13 0.21
N ILE A 260 5.49 -14.33 -0.72
CA ILE A 260 4.99 -13.28 -1.63
C ILE A 260 3.48 -13.17 -1.41
N GLU A 261 3.02 -11.99 -1.02
CA GLU A 261 1.60 -11.69 -0.86
C GLU A 261 1.09 -10.90 -2.08
N LEU A 262 -0.04 -11.35 -2.61
CA LEU A 262 -0.75 -10.70 -3.71
C LEU A 262 -2.03 -10.07 -3.18
N ASP A 263 -2.50 -9.01 -3.86
CA ASP A 263 -3.81 -8.44 -3.61
C ASP A 263 -4.94 -9.29 -4.26
N HIS A 264 -6.17 -8.83 -4.14
CA HIS A 264 -7.35 -9.51 -4.70
C HIS A 264 -7.42 -9.50 -6.25
N ASN A 265 -6.52 -8.79 -6.92
CA ASN A 265 -6.37 -8.73 -8.37
C ASN A 265 -5.10 -9.45 -8.85
N ASP A 266 -4.48 -10.27 -7.99
CA ASP A 266 -3.22 -10.97 -8.25
C ASP A 266 -2.02 -10.03 -8.54
N ASN A 267 -2.08 -8.77 -8.08
CA ASN A 267 -0.94 -7.88 -8.11
C ASN A 267 -0.07 -8.07 -6.88
N TYR A 268 1.23 -7.87 -7.03
CA TYR A 268 2.18 -7.91 -5.92
C TYR A 268 1.82 -6.87 -4.85
N LEU A 269 1.61 -7.34 -3.64
CA LEU A 269 1.35 -6.51 -2.47
C LEU A 269 2.63 -6.27 -1.66
N GLN A 270 3.26 -7.35 -1.20
CA GLN A 270 4.48 -7.30 -0.39
C GLN A 270 5.24 -8.62 -0.41
N SER A 271 6.53 -8.57 -0.04
CA SER A 271 7.34 -9.74 0.31
C SER A 271 7.49 -9.85 1.82
N ARG A 272 7.54 -11.08 2.31
CA ARG A 272 7.83 -11.42 3.70
C ARG A 272 8.93 -12.46 3.71
N PHE A 273 10.11 -12.08 4.16
CA PHE A 273 11.27 -12.97 4.11
C PHE A 273 12.26 -12.66 5.22
N SER A 274 12.66 -13.68 5.96
CA SER A 274 13.75 -13.57 6.92
C SER A 274 14.30 -14.96 7.22
N GLY A 275 15.31 -15.40 6.48
CA GLY A 275 15.92 -16.72 6.63
C GLY A 275 16.46 -17.07 8.04
N ARG A 276 16.31 -16.14 9.00
CA ARG A 276 16.61 -16.36 10.42
C ARG A 276 15.39 -16.68 11.27
N LEU A 277 14.19 -16.36 10.77
CA LEU A 277 12.95 -16.34 11.53
C LEU A 277 11.83 -17.12 10.84
N ASP A 278 12.06 -17.59 9.62
CA ASP A 278 11.11 -18.40 8.86
C ASP A 278 11.35 -19.89 9.06
N TYR A 279 10.25 -20.62 9.16
CA TYR A 279 10.24 -22.08 9.33
C TYR A 279 9.38 -22.69 8.23
N VAL A 280 10.02 -23.50 7.39
CA VAL A 280 9.31 -24.22 6.32
C VAL A 280 8.26 -25.13 6.95
N PRO A 281 7.01 -25.12 6.49
CA PRO A 281 5.98 -26.01 6.99
C PRO A 281 6.29 -27.47 6.62
N TYR A 282 5.68 -28.42 7.33
CA TYR A 282 5.65 -29.78 6.87
C TYR A 282 4.89 -29.85 5.54
N LEU A 283 5.55 -30.39 4.55
CA LEU A 283 4.99 -30.60 3.21
C LEU A 283 5.00 -32.11 2.92
N GLU A 284 4.02 -32.57 2.15
CA GLU A 284 4.03 -33.94 1.66
C GLU A 284 5.21 -34.14 0.67
N PRO A 285 5.79 -35.35 0.56
CA PRO A 285 6.98 -35.56 -0.29
C PRO A 285 6.83 -35.18 -1.76
N SER A 286 5.59 -35.00 -2.24
CA SER A 286 5.28 -34.55 -3.59
C SER A 286 5.21 -33.03 -3.75
N GLN A 287 5.28 -32.29 -2.66
CA GLN A 287 5.27 -30.82 -2.60
C GLN A 287 6.67 -30.27 -2.34
#